data_4fa7ddcc2ef0bca435b76ec9162369f4
#
_entry.id   4fa7ddcc2ef0bca435b76ec9162369f4
#
_cell.length_a   1.000
_cell.length_b   1.000
_cell.length_c   1.000
_cell.angle_alpha   90.00
_cell.angle_beta   90.00
_cell.angle_gamma   90.00
#
_symmetry.space_group_name_H-M   'P 1'
#
loop_
_entity.id
_entity.type
_entity.pdbx_description
1 polymer ?
#
loop_
_entity_poly.entity_id
_entity_poly.type
_entity_poly.pdbx_seq_one_letter_code
_entity_poly.pdbx_strand_id
1 'polypeptide(L)'
;MITLRQLEFALAVAKHRHFKRAAEDCNISQSALSLGIAELEKQLDTQIFERNNKQVLITPIGEDILVRAQRVFSEVNDLTTRAHSHQSPLAYPMTVGIIPTIAPYLLPKVLPALREHYPEFRMTIVEQQTERLLEQVRYGHIDTAIIALPYAVDGLHSFEFWAEDFFAVFPKDDVHAKLETIDSDELATANLMLLGEGHCLTDQTLSVCHFDRAQMKSSFSDASLNTLIQMALANMGTTLVPEMALDQLHLQNQNAVAVPLAEKGPHRHIAFVTRLNYARVDDVNLLGKLFKQAFEDSADKN
;
A
#
# COMPACT_ATOMS: atom_id res chain seq x y z
N MET A 1 -25.85 6.86 26.76
CA MET A 1 -24.43 7.03 26.38
C MET A 1 -24.07 5.92 25.40
N ILE A 2 -23.50 6.23 24.28
CA ILE A 2 -23.04 5.26 23.27
C ILE A 2 -21.96 4.37 23.89
N THR A 3 -22.01 3.07 23.62
CA THR A 3 -21.04 2.08 24.12
C THR A 3 -20.19 1.51 23.02
N LEU A 4 -18.96 1.09 23.32
CA LEU A 4 -18.10 0.39 22.37
C LEU A 4 -18.79 -0.84 21.77
N ARG A 5 -19.57 -1.56 22.57
CA ARG A 5 -20.32 -2.75 22.12
C ARG A 5 -21.35 -2.42 21.04
N GLN A 6 -22.04 -1.28 21.14
CA GLN A 6 -22.97 -0.84 20.10
C GLN A 6 -22.25 -0.45 18.81
N LEU A 7 -21.08 0.19 18.90
CA LEU A 7 -20.25 0.50 17.74
C LEU A 7 -19.71 -0.79 17.07
N GLU A 8 -19.29 -1.78 17.87
CA GLU A 8 -18.90 -3.11 17.38
C GLU A 8 -20.01 -3.76 16.55
N PHE A 9 -21.24 -3.73 17.06
CA PHE A 9 -22.40 -4.28 16.35
C PHE A 9 -22.64 -3.56 15.02
N ALA A 10 -22.51 -2.24 14.99
CA ALA A 10 -22.68 -1.46 13.77
C ALA A 10 -21.58 -1.81 12.72
N LEU A 11 -20.34 -1.93 13.14
CA LEU A 11 -19.24 -2.33 12.26
C LEU A 11 -19.42 -3.77 11.72
N ALA A 12 -19.88 -4.70 12.56
CA ALA A 12 -20.16 -6.08 12.13
C ALA A 12 -21.31 -6.12 11.11
N VAL A 13 -22.39 -5.35 11.30
CA VAL A 13 -23.48 -5.26 10.32
C VAL A 13 -23.00 -4.65 9.00
N ALA A 14 -22.17 -3.61 9.05
CA ALA A 14 -21.58 -2.99 7.87
C ALA A 14 -20.73 -3.96 7.07
N LYS A 15 -19.88 -4.74 7.76
CA LYS A 15 -19.00 -5.76 7.20
C LYS A 15 -19.77 -6.88 6.47
N HIS A 16 -20.79 -7.43 7.14
CA HIS A 16 -21.51 -8.60 6.63
C HIS A 16 -22.75 -8.25 5.77
N ARG A 17 -23.21 -7.01 5.86
CA ARG A 17 -24.50 -6.53 5.27
C ARG A 17 -25.68 -7.50 5.54
N HIS A 18 -25.59 -8.18 6.69
CA HIS A 18 -26.55 -9.20 7.10
C HIS A 18 -26.57 -9.38 8.62
N PHE A 19 -27.71 -9.09 9.27
CA PHE A 19 -27.83 -9.07 10.72
C PHE A 19 -27.51 -10.42 11.40
N LYS A 20 -27.94 -11.55 10.80
CA LYS A 20 -27.67 -12.86 11.38
C LYS A 20 -26.17 -13.19 11.38
N ARG A 21 -25.46 -12.96 10.25
CA ARG A 21 -24.02 -13.18 10.17
C ARG A 21 -23.23 -12.24 11.08
N ALA A 22 -23.67 -10.98 11.19
CA ALA A 22 -23.08 -10.01 12.11
C ALA A 22 -23.25 -10.45 13.58
N ALA A 23 -24.39 -11.01 13.93
CA ALA A 23 -24.65 -11.52 15.28
C ALA A 23 -23.76 -12.74 15.59
N GLU A 24 -23.58 -13.64 14.64
CA GLU A 24 -22.66 -14.79 14.74
C GLU A 24 -21.21 -14.29 14.96
N ASP A 25 -20.75 -13.30 14.18
CA ASP A 25 -19.42 -12.68 14.33
C ASP A 25 -19.21 -12.05 15.73
N CYS A 26 -20.24 -11.41 16.26
CA CYS A 26 -20.24 -10.82 17.61
C CYS A 26 -20.54 -11.81 18.76
N ASN A 27 -20.75 -13.11 18.46
CA ASN A 27 -21.10 -14.14 19.45
C ASN A 27 -22.35 -13.83 20.28
N ILE A 28 -23.44 -13.31 19.64
CA ILE A 28 -24.70 -12.97 20.28
C ILE A 28 -25.90 -13.41 19.44
N SER A 29 -27.12 -13.31 20.01
CA SER A 29 -28.34 -13.52 19.24
C SER A 29 -28.62 -12.36 18.28
N GLN A 30 -29.26 -12.66 17.14
CA GLN A 30 -29.67 -11.63 16.18
C GLN A 30 -30.60 -10.59 16.79
N SER A 31 -31.47 -11.00 17.74
CA SER A 31 -32.37 -10.09 18.46
C SER A 31 -31.60 -9.09 19.36
N ALA A 32 -30.58 -9.57 20.07
CA ALA A 32 -29.71 -8.72 20.88
C ALA A 32 -28.91 -7.72 20.02
N LEU A 33 -28.35 -8.15 18.90
CA LEU A 33 -27.66 -7.27 17.97
C LEU A 33 -28.62 -6.22 17.39
N SER A 34 -29.81 -6.64 16.94
CA SER A 34 -30.82 -5.72 16.39
C SER A 34 -31.28 -4.68 17.40
N LEU A 35 -31.46 -5.05 18.68
CA LEU A 35 -31.77 -4.14 19.74
C LEU A 35 -30.66 -3.13 20.02
N GLY A 36 -29.38 -3.62 20.03
CA GLY A 36 -28.22 -2.76 20.23
C GLY A 36 -28.06 -1.72 19.12
N ILE A 37 -28.30 -2.10 17.85
CA ILE A 37 -28.29 -1.18 16.71
C ILE A 37 -29.46 -0.16 16.85
N ALA A 38 -30.66 -0.62 17.12
CA ALA A 38 -31.80 0.28 17.28
C ALA A 38 -31.58 1.31 18.39
N GLU A 39 -30.97 0.90 19.50
CA GLU A 39 -30.65 1.81 20.63
C GLU A 39 -29.53 2.79 20.22
N LEU A 40 -28.55 2.37 19.45
CA LEU A 40 -27.51 3.25 18.91
C LEU A 40 -28.09 4.31 17.97
N GLU A 41 -28.92 3.88 17.01
CA GLU A 41 -29.60 4.78 16.06
C GLU A 41 -30.54 5.78 16.82
N LYS A 42 -31.22 5.31 17.85
CA LYS A 42 -32.03 6.17 18.72
C LYS A 42 -31.19 7.20 19.48
N GLN A 43 -30.03 6.81 20.03
CA GLN A 43 -29.14 7.73 20.75
C GLN A 43 -28.51 8.78 19.83
N LEU A 44 -28.32 8.44 18.55
CA LEU A 44 -27.78 9.32 17.52
C LEU A 44 -28.88 10.14 16.80
N ASP A 45 -30.14 9.84 17.08
CA ASP A 45 -31.32 10.39 16.39
C ASP A 45 -31.16 10.25 14.84
N THR A 46 -30.64 9.10 14.39
CA THR A 46 -30.36 8.88 12.96
C THR A 46 -30.36 7.41 12.61
N GLN A 47 -30.70 7.08 11.36
CA GLN A 47 -30.62 5.72 10.84
C GLN A 47 -29.26 5.48 10.20
N ILE A 48 -28.55 4.46 10.69
CA ILE A 48 -27.29 3.98 10.11
C ILE A 48 -27.58 3.01 8.97
N PHE A 49 -28.61 2.18 9.15
CA PHE A 49 -28.95 1.11 8.20
C PHE A 49 -30.40 1.22 7.72
N GLU A 50 -30.59 1.14 6.41
CA GLU A 50 -31.89 0.89 5.80
C GLU A 50 -32.12 -0.61 5.69
N ARG A 51 -33.26 -1.08 6.20
CA ARG A 51 -33.65 -2.49 6.16
C ARG A 51 -34.72 -2.68 5.12
N ASN A 52 -34.40 -3.41 4.08
CA ASN A 52 -35.44 -3.97 3.23
C ASN A 52 -35.37 -5.52 3.33
N ASN A 53 -36.45 -6.20 2.93
CA ASN A 53 -36.59 -7.66 3.12
C ASN A 53 -35.53 -8.52 2.42
N LYS A 54 -34.62 -7.93 1.66
CA LYS A 54 -33.58 -8.67 0.88
C LYS A 54 -32.15 -8.20 1.17
N GLN A 55 -31.96 -6.96 1.63
CA GLN A 55 -30.63 -6.37 1.79
C GLN A 55 -30.57 -5.38 2.95
N VAL A 56 -29.40 -5.23 3.55
CA VAL A 56 -29.05 -4.17 4.48
C VAL A 56 -28.22 -3.14 3.70
N LEU A 57 -28.75 -1.94 3.57
CA LEU A 57 -28.04 -0.81 2.97
C LEU A 57 -27.53 0.12 4.05
N ILE A 58 -26.40 0.73 3.85
CA ILE A 58 -25.82 1.76 4.74
C ILE A 58 -26.31 3.11 4.22
N THR A 59 -26.80 3.96 5.10
CA THR A 59 -27.18 5.32 4.73
C THR A 59 -25.94 6.20 4.55
N PRO A 60 -26.01 7.31 3.79
CA PRO A 60 -24.87 8.23 3.66
C PRO A 60 -24.33 8.75 5.00
N ILE A 61 -25.22 9.08 5.94
CA ILE A 61 -24.82 9.46 7.29
C ILE A 61 -24.30 8.26 8.09
N GLY A 62 -24.82 7.05 7.83
CA GLY A 62 -24.33 5.81 8.40
C GLY A 62 -22.89 5.53 8.02
N GLU A 63 -22.47 5.82 6.79
CA GLU A 63 -21.07 5.67 6.35
C GLU A 63 -20.14 6.56 7.18
N ASP A 64 -20.48 7.85 7.39
CA ASP A 64 -19.67 8.76 8.24
C ASP A 64 -19.60 8.27 9.69
N ILE A 65 -20.73 7.79 10.24
CA ILE A 65 -20.77 7.25 11.61
C ILE A 65 -19.88 6.01 11.74
N LEU A 66 -19.92 5.08 10.77
CA LEU A 66 -19.11 3.86 10.77
C LEU A 66 -17.62 4.15 10.68
N VAL A 67 -17.24 5.12 9.86
CA VAL A 67 -15.86 5.63 9.78
C VAL A 67 -15.39 6.13 11.16
N ARG A 68 -16.21 6.92 11.86
CA ARG A 68 -15.89 7.41 13.22
C ARG A 68 -15.86 6.29 14.24
N ALA A 69 -16.77 5.33 14.15
CA ALA A 69 -16.78 4.14 15.00
C ALA A 69 -15.48 3.35 14.86
N GLN A 70 -14.99 3.16 13.63
CA GLN A 70 -13.72 2.48 13.38
C GLN A 70 -12.53 3.22 14.00
N ARG A 71 -12.48 4.55 13.92
CA ARG A 71 -11.45 5.35 14.58
C ARG A 71 -11.45 5.17 16.11
N VAL A 72 -12.63 5.12 16.74
CA VAL A 72 -12.74 4.86 18.18
C VAL A 72 -12.14 3.50 18.55
N PHE A 73 -12.38 2.45 17.74
CA PHE A 73 -11.76 1.14 17.96
C PHE A 73 -10.25 1.16 17.77
N SER A 74 -9.76 1.89 16.76
CA SER A 74 -8.32 2.08 16.57
C SER A 74 -7.67 2.71 17.80
N GLU A 75 -8.24 3.77 18.36
CA GLU A 75 -7.73 4.43 19.57
C GLU A 75 -7.75 3.50 20.80
N VAL A 76 -8.80 2.68 20.96
CA VAL A 76 -8.85 1.68 22.04
C VAL A 76 -7.78 0.61 21.90
N ASN A 77 -7.54 0.13 20.68
CA ASN A 77 -6.46 -0.82 20.40
C ASN A 77 -5.08 -0.18 20.65
N ASP A 78 -4.89 1.08 20.26
CA ASP A 78 -3.65 1.81 20.50
C ASP A 78 -3.37 2.01 21.99
N LEU A 79 -4.41 2.21 22.83
CA LEU A 79 -4.27 2.22 24.30
C LEU A 79 -3.71 0.90 24.83
N THR A 80 -4.25 -0.23 24.37
CA THR A 80 -3.81 -1.56 24.78
C THR A 80 -2.37 -1.81 24.34
N THR A 81 -2.06 -1.44 23.10
CA THR A 81 -0.72 -1.57 22.51
C THR A 81 0.31 -0.72 23.25
N ARG A 82 0.00 0.54 23.58
CA ARG A 82 0.87 1.41 24.38
C ARG A 82 1.15 0.86 25.78
N ALA A 83 0.15 0.28 26.43
CA ALA A 83 0.33 -0.33 27.75
C ALA A 83 1.35 -1.48 27.74
N HIS A 84 1.52 -2.13 26.60
CA HIS A 84 2.39 -3.29 26.43
C HIS A 84 3.70 -3.03 25.66
N SER A 85 3.78 -1.94 24.84
CA SER A 85 4.92 -1.66 23.97
C SER A 85 6.24 -1.35 24.69
N HIS A 86 6.21 -1.15 26.00
CA HIS A 86 7.43 -0.94 26.81
C HIS A 86 8.27 -2.20 27.04
N GLN A 87 7.82 -3.39 26.61
CA GLN A 87 8.48 -4.63 26.99
C GLN A 87 9.51 -5.16 25.96
N SER A 88 9.30 -4.98 24.65
CA SER A 88 10.27 -5.40 23.61
C SER A 88 9.90 -4.80 22.25
N PRO A 89 10.89 -4.41 21.42
CA PRO A 89 10.65 -3.97 20.04
C PRO A 89 9.97 -5.08 19.22
N LEU A 90 9.02 -4.70 18.34
CA LEU A 90 8.30 -5.62 17.46
C LEU A 90 7.62 -6.82 18.16
N ALA A 91 7.24 -6.66 19.44
CA ALA A 91 6.62 -7.73 20.24
C ALA A 91 5.22 -8.13 19.78
N TYR A 92 4.53 -7.27 19.01
CA TYR A 92 3.15 -7.51 18.57
C TYR A 92 3.06 -7.65 17.06
N PRO A 93 2.09 -8.42 16.55
CA PRO A 93 1.82 -8.49 15.11
C PRO A 93 1.57 -7.11 14.51
N MET A 94 1.95 -6.93 13.26
CA MET A 94 1.73 -5.70 12.50
C MET A 94 1.19 -6.02 11.13
N THR A 95 0.14 -5.30 10.70
CA THR A 95 -0.38 -5.39 9.34
C THR A 95 0.21 -4.24 8.52
N VAL A 96 1.01 -4.60 7.52
CA VAL A 96 1.74 -3.66 6.65
C VAL A 96 1.15 -3.69 5.25
N GLY A 97 0.61 -2.57 4.81
CA GLY A 97 0.23 -2.37 3.41
C GLY A 97 1.47 -2.09 2.56
N ILE A 98 1.53 -2.63 1.34
CA ILE A 98 2.64 -2.35 0.42
C ILE A 98 2.09 -2.22 -1.00
N ILE A 99 2.54 -1.22 -1.74
CA ILE A 99 2.08 -1.06 -3.14
C ILE A 99 2.70 -2.13 -4.07
N PRO A 100 1.97 -2.52 -5.15
CA PRO A 100 2.39 -3.62 -6.05
C PRO A 100 3.71 -3.39 -6.77
N THR A 101 4.14 -2.14 -6.92
CA THR A 101 5.43 -1.79 -7.53
C THR A 101 6.61 -1.78 -6.55
N ILE A 102 6.36 -2.14 -5.28
CA ILE A 102 7.37 -2.27 -4.23
C ILE A 102 7.39 -3.68 -3.65
N ALA A 103 6.23 -4.24 -3.29
CA ALA A 103 6.13 -5.49 -2.53
C ALA A 103 6.97 -6.65 -3.09
N PRO A 104 6.90 -7.00 -4.40
CA PRO A 104 7.65 -8.12 -4.94
C PRO A 104 9.18 -7.95 -4.85
N TYR A 105 9.66 -6.71 -4.86
CA TYR A 105 11.09 -6.38 -4.92
C TYR A 105 11.70 -6.10 -3.55
N LEU A 106 10.90 -5.53 -2.63
CA LEU A 106 11.28 -5.23 -1.26
C LEU A 106 11.34 -6.50 -0.40
N LEU A 107 10.27 -7.31 -0.42
CA LEU A 107 10.08 -8.41 0.52
C LEU A 107 11.20 -9.45 0.49
N PRO A 108 11.71 -9.91 -0.67
CA PRO A 108 12.81 -10.87 -0.71
C PRO A 108 14.10 -10.37 -0.06
N LYS A 109 14.33 -9.05 -0.06
CA LYS A 109 15.51 -8.43 0.56
C LYS A 109 15.38 -8.30 2.08
N VAL A 110 14.17 -7.90 2.56
CA VAL A 110 13.98 -7.52 3.97
C VAL A 110 13.48 -8.67 4.86
N LEU A 111 12.73 -9.64 4.31
CA LEU A 111 12.20 -10.76 5.11
C LEU A 111 13.28 -11.65 5.73
N PRO A 112 14.43 -11.98 5.05
CA PRO A 112 15.51 -12.72 5.67
C PRO A 112 16.09 -12.00 6.89
N ALA A 113 16.41 -10.71 6.75
CA ALA A 113 16.95 -9.89 7.84
C ALA A 113 15.94 -9.75 9.00
N LEU A 114 14.65 -9.56 8.67
CA LEU A 114 13.59 -9.49 9.68
C LEU A 114 13.47 -10.80 10.49
N ARG A 115 13.52 -11.94 9.81
CA ARG A 115 13.47 -13.26 10.47
C ARG A 115 14.70 -13.53 11.33
N GLU A 116 15.86 -13.08 10.92
CA GLU A 116 17.12 -13.25 11.67
C GLU A 116 17.12 -12.42 12.95
N HIS A 117 16.73 -11.13 12.88
CA HIS A 117 16.80 -10.21 14.00
C HIS A 117 15.58 -10.27 14.92
N TYR A 118 14.40 -10.59 14.37
CA TYR A 118 13.11 -10.58 15.07
C TYR A 118 12.27 -11.82 14.72
N PRO A 119 12.72 -13.04 15.09
CA PRO A 119 12.10 -14.31 14.69
C PRO A 119 10.64 -14.46 15.17
N GLU A 120 10.28 -13.83 16.28
CA GLU A 120 8.92 -13.88 16.85
C GLU A 120 7.98 -12.82 16.24
N PHE A 121 8.51 -11.85 15.52
CA PHE A 121 7.68 -10.82 14.92
C PHE A 121 6.78 -11.38 13.81
N ARG A 122 5.50 -11.07 13.87
CA ARG A 122 4.50 -11.49 12.88
C ARG A 122 4.04 -10.32 12.05
N MET A 123 4.38 -10.33 10.77
CA MET A 123 3.96 -9.33 9.81
C MET A 123 2.91 -9.92 8.88
N THR A 124 1.73 -9.28 8.81
CA THR A 124 0.72 -9.56 7.80
C THR A 124 0.86 -8.53 6.68
N ILE A 125 0.89 -8.98 5.43
CA ILE A 125 1.08 -8.10 4.27
C ILE A 125 -0.25 -7.95 3.54
N VAL A 126 -0.57 -6.70 3.18
CA VAL A 126 -1.71 -6.33 2.34
C VAL A 126 -1.17 -5.58 1.12
N GLU A 127 -1.34 -6.17 -0.07
CA GLU A 127 -0.89 -5.54 -1.30
C GLU A 127 -2.07 -4.85 -2.00
N GLN A 128 -2.00 -3.52 -2.13
CA GLN A 128 -3.02 -2.70 -2.78
C GLN A 128 -2.42 -1.38 -3.31
N GLN A 129 -3.18 -0.66 -4.14
CA GLN A 129 -2.81 0.67 -4.63
C GLN A 129 -2.76 1.70 -3.49
N THR A 130 -1.97 2.76 -3.69
CA THR A 130 -1.66 3.76 -2.67
C THR A 130 -2.89 4.36 -2.02
N GLU A 131 -3.86 4.83 -2.79
CA GLU A 131 -5.06 5.48 -2.25
C GLU A 131 -5.80 4.59 -1.26
N ARG A 132 -6.01 3.31 -1.62
CA ARG A 132 -6.67 2.32 -0.75
C ARG A 132 -5.87 2.02 0.51
N LEU A 133 -4.54 1.93 0.40
CA LEU A 133 -3.68 1.71 1.56
C LEU A 133 -3.72 2.90 2.52
N LEU A 134 -3.64 4.13 2.00
CA LEU A 134 -3.73 5.33 2.83
C LEU A 134 -5.08 5.45 3.53
N GLU A 135 -6.17 5.10 2.85
CA GLU A 135 -7.49 5.02 3.46
C GLU A 135 -7.51 3.99 4.60
N GLN A 136 -7.01 2.77 4.38
CA GLN A 136 -6.93 1.74 5.42
C GLN A 136 -6.06 2.14 6.61
N VAL A 137 -4.95 2.86 6.39
CA VAL A 137 -4.13 3.43 7.46
C VAL A 137 -4.93 4.46 8.25
N ARG A 138 -5.61 5.40 7.57
CA ARG A 138 -6.43 6.45 8.25
C ARG A 138 -7.50 5.86 9.15
N TYR A 139 -8.13 4.76 8.74
CA TYR A 139 -9.19 4.10 9.50
C TYR A 139 -8.70 3.00 10.44
N GLY A 140 -7.38 2.75 10.50
CA GLY A 140 -6.79 1.76 11.40
C GLY A 140 -7.07 0.31 11.00
N HIS A 141 -7.47 0.04 9.75
CA HIS A 141 -7.62 -1.32 9.22
C HIS A 141 -6.27 -2.00 9.02
N ILE A 142 -5.23 -1.22 8.73
CA ILE A 142 -3.84 -1.64 8.73
C ILE A 142 -3.01 -0.70 9.61
N ASP A 143 -1.89 -1.17 10.09
CA ASP A 143 -1.02 -0.43 11.01
C ASP A 143 -0.23 0.65 10.30
N THR A 144 0.39 0.31 9.21
CA THR A 144 1.25 1.17 8.39
C THR A 144 1.18 0.75 6.93
N ALA A 145 1.58 1.64 6.03
CA ALA A 145 1.75 1.32 4.62
C ALA A 145 3.13 1.75 4.12
N ILE A 146 3.69 0.98 3.17
CA ILE A 146 4.90 1.33 2.43
C ILE A 146 4.47 1.79 1.03
N ILE A 147 4.75 3.04 0.72
CA ILE A 147 4.38 3.68 -0.53
C ILE A 147 5.57 4.40 -1.16
N ALA A 148 5.40 4.87 -2.39
CA ALA A 148 6.36 5.73 -3.07
C ALA A 148 5.92 7.19 -3.05
N LEU A 149 6.83 8.07 -2.62
CA LEU A 149 6.67 9.53 -2.66
C LEU A 149 7.36 10.09 -3.94
N PRO A 150 6.93 11.26 -4.45
CA PRO A 150 5.88 12.12 -3.91
C PRO A 150 4.46 11.57 -4.07
N TYR A 151 3.65 11.67 -3.03
CA TYR A 151 2.23 11.39 -3.00
C TYR A 151 1.58 12.18 -1.86
N ALA A 152 0.33 12.64 -2.04
CA ALA A 152 -0.39 13.38 -1.00
C ALA A 152 -0.76 12.44 0.17
N VAL A 153 -0.18 12.69 1.35
CA VAL A 153 -0.38 11.90 2.57
C VAL A 153 -1.08 12.72 3.68
N ASP A 154 -2.00 13.59 3.30
CA ASP A 154 -2.68 14.51 4.21
C ASP A 154 -3.25 13.79 5.45
N GLY A 155 -2.92 14.34 6.63
CA GLY A 155 -3.36 13.79 7.91
C GLY A 155 -2.65 12.49 8.34
N LEU A 156 -1.53 12.15 7.72
CA LEU A 156 -0.69 11.01 8.06
C LEU A 156 0.77 11.47 8.23
N HIS A 157 1.58 10.67 8.91
CA HIS A 157 3.04 10.82 8.96
C HIS A 157 3.71 9.91 7.94
N SER A 158 4.78 10.41 7.30
CA SER A 158 5.65 9.61 6.43
C SER A 158 7.07 9.54 6.99
N PHE A 159 7.70 8.37 6.87
CA PHE A 159 9.06 8.07 7.32
C PHE A 159 9.81 7.45 6.15
N GLU A 160 10.59 8.28 5.45
CA GLU A 160 11.40 7.83 4.31
C GLU A 160 12.54 6.94 4.79
N PHE A 161 12.78 5.83 4.09
CA PHE A 161 13.89 4.94 4.41
C PHE A 161 14.75 4.56 3.20
N TRP A 162 14.25 4.78 1.96
CA TRP A 162 14.98 4.48 0.73
C TRP A 162 14.65 5.49 -0.36
N ALA A 163 15.59 5.69 -1.27
CA ALA A 163 15.41 6.50 -2.47
C ALA A 163 16.08 5.79 -3.65
N GLU A 164 15.47 5.85 -4.83
CA GLU A 164 15.95 5.10 -5.98
C GLU A 164 15.61 5.76 -7.31
N ASP A 165 16.32 5.33 -8.34
CA ASP A 165 16.16 5.78 -9.72
C ASP A 165 15.27 4.86 -10.55
N PHE A 166 14.87 5.34 -11.74
CA PHE A 166 14.14 4.56 -12.73
C PHE A 166 15.04 4.19 -13.89
N PHE A 167 14.76 3.02 -14.45
CA PHE A 167 15.46 2.47 -15.59
C PHE A 167 14.47 2.04 -16.68
N ALA A 168 14.77 2.30 -17.94
CA ALA A 168 14.00 1.80 -19.07
C ALA A 168 14.51 0.39 -19.46
N VAL A 169 13.60 -0.57 -19.66
CA VAL A 169 13.96 -1.96 -19.99
C VAL A 169 13.78 -2.22 -21.47
N PHE A 170 14.85 -2.69 -22.11
CA PHE A 170 14.89 -3.02 -23.53
C PHE A 170 15.42 -4.42 -23.79
N PRO A 171 14.98 -5.10 -24.88
CA PRO A 171 15.71 -6.22 -25.44
C PRO A 171 17.15 -5.80 -25.81
N LYS A 172 18.12 -6.70 -25.70
CA LYS A 172 19.55 -6.40 -25.94
C LYS A 172 19.88 -5.96 -27.36
N ASP A 173 19.07 -6.37 -28.32
CA ASP A 173 19.17 -6.03 -29.73
C ASP A 173 18.43 -4.74 -30.14
N ASP A 174 17.69 -4.12 -29.20
CA ASP A 174 17.08 -2.81 -29.39
C ASP A 174 18.15 -1.72 -29.55
N VAL A 175 17.82 -0.69 -30.34
CA VAL A 175 18.76 0.42 -30.61
C VAL A 175 19.03 1.24 -29.34
N HIS A 176 18.02 1.38 -28.44
CA HIS A 176 18.13 2.12 -27.18
C HIS A 176 18.93 1.36 -26.11
N ALA A 177 19.08 0.04 -26.23
CA ALA A 177 19.88 -0.76 -25.31
C ALA A 177 21.39 -0.42 -25.32
N LYS A 178 21.85 0.38 -26.30
CA LYS A 178 23.23 0.83 -26.44
C LYS A 178 23.49 2.20 -25.82
N LEU A 179 22.46 2.87 -25.36
CA LEU A 179 22.55 4.19 -24.73
C LEU A 179 23.15 4.04 -23.33
N GLU A 180 23.96 5.01 -22.90
CA GLU A 180 24.44 5.11 -21.53
C GLU A 180 23.31 5.61 -20.60
N THR A 181 22.48 6.52 -21.07
CA THR A 181 21.28 7.06 -20.42
C THR A 181 20.23 7.30 -21.50
N ILE A 182 18.96 7.33 -21.12
CA ILE A 182 17.84 7.65 -22.01
C ILE A 182 17.08 8.86 -21.47
N ASP A 183 16.84 9.86 -22.30
CA ASP A 183 16.07 11.03 -21.95
C ASP A 183 14.57 10.86 -22.31
N SER A 184 13.76 11.85 -21.88
CA SER A 184 12.32 11.84 -22.12
C SER A 184 11.95 11.85 -23.61
N ASP A 185 12.69 12.54 -24.48
CA ASP A 185 12.41 12.63 -25.91
C ASP A 185 12.68 11.27 -26.60
N GLU A 186 13.77 10.62 -26.27
CA GLU A 186 14.11 9.27 -26.72
C GLU A 186 13.10 8.24 -26.23
N LEU A 187 12.73 8.32 -24.92
CA LEU A 187 11.75 7.43 -24.30
C LEU A 187 10.35 7.56 -24.93
N ALA A 188 9.95 8.77 -25.35
CA ALA A 188 8.70 8.99 -26.05
C ALA A 188 8.63 8.26 -27.40
N THR A 189 9.78 8.08 -28.08
CA THR A 189 9.85 7.35 -29.36
C THR A 189 9.87 5.84 -29.19
N ALA A 190 10.25 5.35 -28.02
CA ALA A 190 10.43 3.93 -27.70
C ALA A 190 9.13 3.18 -27.37
N ASN A 191 7.95 3.77 -27.62
CA ASN A 191 6.63 3.20 -27.30
C ASN A 191 6.51 2.82 -25.81
N LEU A 192 6.60 3.83 -24.94
CA LEU A 192 6.50 3.65 -23.47
C LEU A 192 5.15 3.08 -23.07
N MET A 193 5.17 1.97 -22.36
CA MET A 193 4.02 1.29 -21.75
C MET A 193 3.93 1.66 -20.28
N LEU A 194 2.77 2.08 -19.81
CA LEU A 194 2.50 2.49 -18.43
C LEU A 194 1.45 1.59 -17.78
N LEU A 195 1.56 1.47 -16.47
CA LEU A 195 0.51 0.88 -15.64
C LEU A 195 -0.76 1.74 -15.70
N GLY A 196 -1.90 1.15 -15.39
CA GLY A 196 -3.17 1.83 -15.30
C GLY A 196 -3.25 2.87 -14.19
N GLU A 197 -4.40 3.51 -14.07
CA GLU A 197 -4.66 4.50 -13.03
C GLU A 197 -4.52 3.94 -11.62
N GLY A 198 -4.10 4.80 -10.67
CA GLY A 198 -3.90 4.45 -9.26
C GLY A 198 -2.53 3.85 -8.94
N HIS A 199 -1.65 3.64 -9.92
CA HIS A 199 -0.27 3.25 -9.70
C HIS A 199 0.65 4.48 -9.64
N CYS A 200 1.26 4.74 -8.47
CA CYS A 200 2.18 5.87 -8.27
C CYS A 200 3.32 5.89 -9.29
N LEU A 201 3.80 4.72 -9.74
CA LEU A 201 4.87 4.63 -10.73
C LEU A 201 4.52 5.34 -12.04
N THR A 202 3.26 5.25 -12.47
CA THR A 202 2.77 5.95 -13.66
C THR A 202 2.82 7.47 -13.47
N ASP A 203 2.28 7.96 -12.36
CA ASP A 203 2.26 9.40 -12.08
C ASP A 203 3.67 9.96 -11.90
N GLN A 204 4.56 9.19 -11.26
CA GLN A 204 5.96 9.54 -11.10
C GLN A 204 6.70 9.54 -12.43
N THR A 205 6.47 8.55 -13.30
CA THR A 205 7.01 8.51 -14.67
C THR A 205 6.59 9.73 -15.47
N LEU A 206 5.29 10.04 -15.48
CA LEU A 206 4.76 11.20 -16.20
C LEU A 206 5.37 12.52 -15.67
N SER A 207 5.55 12.62 -14.36
CA SER A 207 6.14 13.80 -13.71
C SER A 207 7.62 13.97 -14.04
N VAL A 208 8.41 12.90 -13.91
CA VAL A 208 9.86 12.89 -14.14
C VAL A 208 10.17 13.18 -15.61
N CYS A 209 9.46 12.51 -16.52
CA CYS A 209 9.67 12.66 -17.95
C CYS A 209 8.88 13.82 -18.59
N HIS A 210 8.14 14.61 -17.79
CA HIS A 210 7.31 15.73 -18.27
C HIS A 210 6.30 15.34 -19.38
N PHE A 211 5.77 14.11 -19.30
CA PHE A 211 4.80 13.62 -20.28
C PHE A 211 3.38 14.05 -19.94
N ASP A 212 2.60 14.40 -20.95
CA ASP A 212 1.16 14.55 -20.81
C ASP A 212 0.48 13.17 -20.96
N ARG A 213 -0.33 12.80 -19.97
CA ARG A 213 -1.12 11.55 -19.99
C ARG A 213 -1.96 11.38 -21.24
N ALA A 214 -2.50 12.49 -21.79
CA ALA A 214 -3.30 12.48 -23.00
C ALA A 214 -2.52 12.08 -24.26
N GLN A 215 -1.20 12.20 -24.24
CA GLN A 215 -0.31 11.86 -25.36
C GLN A 215 0.15 10.40 -25.33
N MET A 216 -0.04 9.70 -24.22
CA MET A 216 0.40 8.32 -24.06
C MET A 216 -0.53 7.34 -24.76
N LYS A 217 0.02 6.57 -25.71
CA LYS A 217 -0.74 5.68 -26.60
C LYS A 217 -1.19 4.37 -25.95
N SER A 218 -0.58 3.95 -24.83
CA SER A 218 -0.87 2.67 -24.20
C SER A 218 -0.79 2.75 -22.68
N SER A 219 -1.94 2.61 -22.03
CA SER A 219 -2.04 2.31 -20.60
C SER A 219 -2.73 0.95 -20.41
N PHE A 220 -2.15 0.10 -19.58
CA PHE A 220 -2.68 -1.23 -19.31
C PHE A 220 -3.34 -1.23 -17.92
N SER A 221 -4.66 -1.12 -17.87
CA SER A 221 -5.44 -0.87 -16.65
C SER A 221 -5.24 -1.93 -15.57
N ASP A 222 -5.06 -3.19 -15.96
CA ASP A 222 -5.02 -4.33 -15.04
C ASP A 222 -3.70 -5.12 -15.12
N ALA A 223 -2.68 -4.58 -15.79
CA ALA A 223 -1.38 -5.22 -15.90
C ALA A 223 -0.54 -4.98 -14.64
N SER A 224 0.23 -5.99 -14.23
CA SER A 224 1.30 -5.81 -13.24
C SER A 224 2.57 -5.25 -13.90
N LEU A 225 3.47 -4.68 -13.09
CA LEU A 225 4.78 -4.24 -13.59
C LEU A 225 5.54 -5.41 -14.24
N ASN A 226 5.47 -6.61 -13.67
CA ASN A 226 6.07 -7.80 -14.26
C ASN A 226 5.49 -8.12 -15.64
N THR A 227 4.19 -7.92 -15.85
CA THR A 227 3.56 -8.10 -17.18
C THR A 227 4.14 -7.11 -18.19
N LEU A 228 4.26 -5.83 -17.83
CA LEU A 228 4.84 -4.82 -18.72
C LEU A 228 6.30 -5.13 -19.05
N ILE A 229 7.07 -5.63 -18.09
CA ILE A 229 8.44 -6.07 -18.31
C ILE A 229 8.48 -7.21 -19.34
N GLN A 230 7.65 -8.24 -19.21
CA GLN A 230 7.59 -9.34 -20.18
C GLN A 230 7.19 -8.86 -21.58
N MET A 231 6.29 -7.88 -21.68
CA MET A 231 5.91 -7.27 -22.95
C MET A 231 7.08 -6.47 -23.54
N ALA A 232 7.84 -5.73 -22.73
CA ALA A 232 9.04 -5.03 -23.18
C ALA A 232 10.09 -6.01 -23.72
N LEU A 233 10.32 -7.13 -23.02
CA LEU A 233 11.23 -8.19 -23.47
C LEU A 233 10.76 -8.90 -24.75
N ALA A 234 9.44 -8.90 -25.01
CA ALA A 234 8.87 -9.38 -26.27
C ALA A 234 8.88 -8.31 -27.38
N ASN A 235 9.61 -7.21 -27.22
CA ASN A 235 9.73 -6.11 -28.18
C ASN A 235 8.38 -5.42 -28.54
N MET A 236 7.46 -5.34 -27.56
CA MET A 236 6.17 -4.68 -27.72
C MET A 236 6.20 -3.19 -27.34
N GLY A 237 7.33 -2.70 -26.84
CA GLY A 237 7.57 -1.36 -26.33
C GLY A 237 8.58 -1.39 -25.20
N THR A 238 8.64 -0.34 -24.40
CA THR A 238 9.47 -0.25 -23.20
C THR A 238 8.63 0.08 -21.98
N THR A 239 9.15 -0.14 -20.78
CA THR A 239 8.53 0.30 -19.53
C THR A 239 9.62 0.76 -18.56
N LEU A 240 9.26 1.68 -17.66
CA LEU A 240 10.17 2.07 -16.58
C LEU A 240 10.03 1.12 -15.40
N VAL A 241 11.16 0.71 -14.87
CA VAL A 241 11.27 -0.10 -13.66
C VAL A 241 12.05 0.64 -12.60
N PRO A 242 11.71 0.47 -11.33
CA PRO A 242 12.52 0.99 -10.22
C PRO A 242 13.82 0.18 -10.07
N GLU A 243 14.86 0.83 -9.57
CA GLU A 243 16.16 0.21 -9.34
C GLU A 243 16.07 -1.08 -8.52
N MET A 244 15.22 -1.10 -7.46
CA MET A 244 15.04 -2.30 -6.62
C MET A 244 14.55 -3.54 -7.39
N ALA A 245 13.95 -3.35 -8.57
CA ALA A 245 13.48 -4.45 -9.41
C ALA A 245 14.59 -5.11 -10.23
N LEU A 246 15.70 -4.43 -10.49
CA LEU A 246 16.74 -4.88 -11.44
C LEU A 246 17.34 -6.23 -11.07
N ASP A 247 17.62 -6.46 -9.79
CA ASP A 247 18.23 -7.71 -9.31
C ASP A 247 17.36 -8.94 -9.60
N GLN A 248 16.03 -8.76 -9.51
CA GLN A 248 15.07 -9.87 -9.71
C GLN A 248 14.76 -10.12 -11.19
N LEU A 249 14.99 -9.13 -12.04
CA LEU A 249 14.72 -9.27 -13.47
C LEU A 249 15.71 -10.20 -14.18
N HIS A 250 16.84 -10.54 -13.55
CA HIS A 250 17.87 -11.37 -14.16
C HIS A 250 18.13 -10.99 -15.63
N LEU A 251 18.25 -9.69 -15.91
CA LEU A 251 18.27 -9.11 -17.26
C LEU A 251 19.24 -9.82 -18.19
N GLN A 252 20.40 -10.22 -17.67
CA GLN A 252 21.41 -10.94 -18.47
C GLN A 252 20.91 -12.30 -18.97
N ASN A 253 20.12 -13.01 -18.14
CA ASN A 253 19.55 -14.31 -18.53
C ASN A 253 18.37 -14.16 -19.48
N GLN A 254 17.72 -12.98 -19.49
CA GLN A 254 16.58 -12.68 -20.35
C GLN A 254 16.96 -11.93 -21.63
N ASN A 255 18.24 -11.79 -21.91
CA ASN A 255 18.75 -11.04 -23.07
C ASN A 255 18.22 -9.59 -23.10
N ALA A 256 18.23 -8.92 -21.96
CA ALA A 256 17.70 -7.58 -21.77
C ALA A 256 18.74 -6.63 -21.16
N VAL A 257 18.50 -5.35 -21.31
CA VAL A 257 19.29 -4.26 -20.75
C VAL A 257 18.37 -3.28 -20.04
N ALA A 258 18.81 -2.76 -18.90
CA ALA A 258 18.19 -1.63 -18.23
C ALA A 258 19.05 -0.38 -18.48
N VAL A 259 18.45 0.64 -19.02
CA VAL A 259 19.09 1.93 -19.34
C VAL A 259 18.59 2.97 -18.34
N PRO A 260 19.47 3.61 -17.55
CA PRO A 260 19.05 4.62 -16.58
C PRO A 260 18.47 5.86 -17.26
N LEU A 261 17.52 6.53 -16.62
CA LEU A 261 17.03 7.83 -17.09
C LEU A 261 18.13 8.90 -16.99
N ALA A 262 18.15 9.81 -17.95
CA ALA A 262 19.07 10.96 -17.97
C ALA A 262 18.62 12.06 -16.98
N GLU A 263 17.35 12.11 -16.62
CA GLU A 263 16.79 13.02 -15.65
C GLU A 263 17.42 12.81 -14.27
N LYS A 264 17.63 13.91 -13.55
CA LYS A 264 18.31 13.85 -12.25
C LYS A 264 17.44 13.18 -11.19
N GLY A 265 17.94 12.09 -10.64
CA GLY A 265 17.33 11.38 -9.52
C GLY A 265 17.59 11.99 -8.13
N PRO A 266 17.09 11.35 -7.06
CA PRO A 266 16.27 10.13 -7.10
C PRO A 266 14.86 10.41 -7.65
N HIS A 267 14.32 9.44 -8.40
CA HIS A 267 13.04 9.58 -9.07
C HIS A 267 11.86 9.24 -8.18
N ARG A 268 12.09 8.45 -7.11
CA ARG A 268 11.09 8.21 -6.05
C ARG A 268 11.73 7.94 -4.69
N HIS A 269 10.97 8.21 -3.63
CA HIS A 269 11.35 7.91 -2.26
C HIS A 269 10.39 6.88 -1.69
N ILE A 270 10.90 5.88 -1.00
CA ILE A 270 10.10 4.84 -0.36
C ILE A 270 9.94 5.19 1.11
N ALA A 271 8.68 5.22 1.57
CA ALA A 271 8.35 5.64 2.92
C ALA A 271 7.32 4.72 3.57
N PHE A 272 7.46 4.53 4.89
CA PHE A 272 6.36 4.10 5.73
C PHE A 272 5.41 5.26 5.97
N VAL A 273 4.11 4.97 6.01
CA VAL A 273 3.07 5.95 6.33
C VAL A 273 2.20 5.42 7.47
N THR A 274 1.98 6.26 8.51
CA THR A 274 1.19 5.92 9.69
C THR A 274 0.19 7.01 10.03
N ARG A 275 -0.77 6.69 10.90
CA ARG A 275 -1.62 7.70 11.56
C ARG A 275 -0.78 8.65 12.40
N LEU A 276 -1.24 9.89 12.57
CA LEU A 276 -0.54 10.91 13.39
C LEU A 276 -0.31 10.44 14.84
N ASN A 277 -1.26 9.71 15.41
CA ASN A 277 -1.21 9.23 16.80
C ASN A 277 -0.86 7.75 16.91
N TYR A 278 -0.21 7.18 15.88
CA TYR A 278 0.11 5.75 15.90
C TYR A 278 1.06 5.41 17.06
N ALA A 279 0.63 4.46 17.91
CA ALA A 279 1.32 4.13 19.16
C ALA A 279 2.70 3.50 18.97
N ARG A 280 2.94 2.85 17.80
CA ARG A 280 4.14 2.04 17.51
C ARG A 280 5.06 2.70 16.46
N VAL A 281 5.19 4.01 16.50
CA VAL A 281 6.08 4.76 15.57
C VAL A 281 7.53 4.30 15.74
N ASP A 282 7.96 3.94 16.94
CA ASP A 282 9.32 3.43 17.19
C ASP A 282 9.57 2.09 16.48
N ASP A 283 8.58 1.18 16.44
CA ASP A 283 8.65 -0.06 15.68
C ASP A 283 8.76 0.21 14.18
N VAL A 284 8.01 1.19 13.65
CA VAL A 284 8.07 1.57 12.24
C VAL A 284 9.44 2.16 11.89
N ASN A 285 9.99 3.01 12.75
CA ASN A 285 11.34 3.56 12.58
C ASN A 285 12.41 2.46 12.62
N LEU A 286 12.23 1.47 13.48
CA LEU A 286 13.12 0.32 13.57
C LEU A 286 13.07 -0.54 12.29
N LEU A 287 11.86 -0.81 11.78
CA LEU A 287 11.68 -1.50 10.50
C LEU A 287 12.33 -0.71 9.36
N GLY A 288 12.15 0.62 9.32
CA GLY A 288 12.77 1.48 8.30
C GLY A 288 14.29 1.38 8.30
N LYS A 289 14.93 1.37 9.47
CA LYS A 289 16.38 1.20 9.61
C LYS A 289 16.83 -0.18 9.15
N LEU A 290 16.14 -1.23 9.56
CA LEU A 290 16.44 -2.61 9.17
C LEU A 290 16.29 -2.80 7.66
N PHE A 291 15.25 -2.23 7.06
CA PHE A 291 15.01 -2.33 5.63
C PHE A 291 16.06 -1.59 4.83
N LYS A 292 16.42 -0.37 5.27
CA LYS A 292 17.52 0.38 4.65
C LYS A 292 18.82 -0.41 4.66
N GLN A 293 19.20 -0.97 5.80
CA GLN A 293 20.42 -1.77 5.94
C GLN A 293 20.38 -3.01 5.01
N ALA A 294 19.24 -3.70 4.90
CA ALA A 294 19.10 -4.85 4.01
C ALA A 294 19.28 -4.50 2.53
N PHE A 295 18.96 -3.27 2.11
CA PHE A 295 19.26 -2.77 0.76
C PHE A 295 20.75 -2.47 0.60
N GLU A 296 21.38 -1.78 1.55
CA GLU A 296 22.81 -1.46 1.53
C GLU A 296 23.66 -2.73 1.49
N ASP A 297 23.36 -3.73 2.33
CA ASP A 297 24.05 -5.03 2.36
C ASP A 297 23.86 -5.85 1.07
N SER A 298 22.77 -5.61 0.34
CA SER A 298 22.52 -6.27 -0.96
C SER A 298 23.31 -5.63 -2.09
N ALA A 299 23.53 -4.31 -2.03
CA ALA A 299 24.30 -3.56 -3.01
C ALA A 299 25.80 -3.93 -2.94
N ASP A 300 26.34 -4.19 -1.74
CA ASP A 300 27.75 -4.56 -1.55
C ASP A 300 28.09 -6.00 -2.00
N LYS A 301 27.08 -6.84 -2.29
CA LYS A 301 27.25 -8.24 -2.71
C LYS A 301 27.19 -8.45 -4.24
N ASN A 302 26.82 -7.43 -4.99
CA ASN A 302 26.72 -7.44 -6.45
C ASN A 302 27.85 -6.60 -7.10
#